data_a6220761c5db70c68ef9f9d0643ba277
#
_entry.id   a6220761c5db70c68ef9f9d0643ba277
#
_cell.length_a   1.000
_cell.length_b   1.000
_cell.length_c   1.000
_cell.angle_alpha   90.00
_cell.angle_beta   90.00
_cell.angle_gamma   90.00
#
_symmetry.space_group_name_H-M   'P 1'
#
loop_
_entity.id
_entity.type
_entity.pdbx_description
1 polymer ?
#
loop_
_entity_poly.entity_id
_entity_poly.type
_entity_poly.pdbx_seq_one_letter_code
_entity_poly.pdbx_strand_id
1 'polypeptide(L)'
;MNDSKRISLLGVIVEDNAASDQINKILHAYSTFIVGRMGIPYHSRGVSIISVVLDATPETASALAAELGKIAGVSCNIVSAKN
;
A
#
# COMPACT_ATOMS: atom_id res chain seq x y z
N MET A 1 5.55 -20.52 -15.54
CA MET A 1 5.50 -20.20 -15.19
C MET A 1 5.46 -19.57 -14.39
N ASN A 2 5.39 -19.15 -14.29
CA ASN A 2 5.28 -18.59 -13.71
C ASN A 2 5.01 -17.84 -12.87
N ASP A 3 5.12 -18.02 -12.97
CA ASP A 3 4.36 -17.29 -12.01
C ASP A 3 5.18 -16.85 -10.82
N SER A 4 5.53 -15.60 -10.78
CA SER A 4 6.43 -15.05 -9.78
C SER A 4 5.69 -14.31 -8.67
N LYS A 5 4.46 -14.70 -8.37
CA LYS A 5 3.72 -14.02 -7.31
C LYS A 5 4.38 -14.24 -5.96
N ARG A 6 4.36 -13.20 -5.15
CA ARG A 6 4.90 -13.23 -3.79
C ARG A 6 3.97 -12.48 -2.87
N ILE A 7 4.01 -12.86 -1.61
CA ILE A 7 3.33 -12.07 -0.58
C ILE A 7 4.19 -10.86 -0.30
N SER A 8 3.56 -9.69 -0.36
CA SER A 8 4.23 -8.43 -0.06
C SER A 8 3.40 -7.66 0.95
N LEU A 9 4.10 -6.94 1.80
CA LEU A 9 3.48 -6.09 2.80
C LEU A 9 3.90 -4.66 2.53
N LEU A 10 2.90 -3.80 2.30
CA LEU A 10 3.13 -2.38 2.14
C LEU A 10 2.81 -1.67 3.44
N GLY A 11 3.76 -0.87 3.91
CA GLY A 11 3.53 0.04 5.04
C GLY A 11 3.37 1.44 4.50
N VAL A 12 2.25 2.07 4.82
CA VAL A 12 1.91 3.39 4.30
C VAL A 12 1.66 4.32 5.47
N ILE A 13 2.33 5.46 5.48
CA ILE A 13 2.12 6.50 6.49
C ILE A 13 1.54 7.72 5.78
N VAL A 14 0.38 8.16 6.25
CA VAL A 14 -0.37 9.26 5.65
C VAL A 14 -0.34 10.42 6.62
N GLU A 15 0.39 11.48 6.24
CA GLU A 15 0.52 12.67 7.07
C GLU A 15 -0.46 13.76 6.70
N ASP A 16 -1.20 13.59 5.60
CA ASP A 16 -2.17 14.56 5.12
C ASP A 16 -3.47 13.84 4.82
N ASN A 17 -4.49 14.11 5.63
CA ASN A 17 -5.79 13.47 5.49
C ASN A 17 -6.45 13.78 4.14
N ALA A 18 -6.05 14.85 3.48
CA ALA A 18 -6.59 15.16 2.15
C ALA A 18 -6.21 14.10 1.12
N ALA A 19 -5.20 13.27 1.41
CA ALA A 19 -4.78 12.21 0.51
C ALA A 19 -5.67 10.96 0.58
N SER A 20 -6.56 10.87 1.56
CA SER A 20 -7.32 9.64 1.82
C SER A 20 -8.13 9.16 0.62
N ASP A 21 -8.83 10.06 -0.06
CA ASP A 21 -9.65 9.67 -1.20
C ASP A 21 -8.81 9.12 -2.34
N GLN A 22 -7.68 9.76 -2.61
CA GLN A 22 -6.78 9.33 -3.66
C GLN A 22 -6.17 7.98 -3.34
N ILE A 23 -5.77 7.78 -2.08
CA ILE A 23 -5.23 6.50 -1.62
C ILE A 23 -6.27 5.40 -1.83
N ASN A 24 -7.49 5.64 -1.41
CA ASN A 24 -8.56 4.64 -1.52
C ASN A 24 -8.87 4.29 -2.97
N LYS A 25 -8.83 5.27 -3.87
CA LYS A 25 -9.02 5.01 -5.29
C LYS A 25 -7.92 4.10 -5.85
N ILE A 26 -6.68 4.37 -5.49
CA ILE A 26 -5.56 3.57 -5.95
C ILE A 26 -5.66 2.15 -5.40
N LEU A 27 -5.93 2.00 -4.11
CA LEU A 27 -6.07 0.68 -3.50
C LEU A 27 -7.23 -0.10 -4.12
N HIS A 28 -8.32 0.58 -4.44
CA HIS A 28 -9.44 -0.08 -5.10
C HIS A 28 -9.06 -0.62 -6.47
N ALA A 29 -8.26 0.14 -7.21
CA ALA A 29 -7.79 -0.31 -8.53
C ALA A 29 -6.94 -1.56 -8.45
N TYR A 30 -6.29 -1.81 -7.32
CA TYR A 30 -5.45 -2.99 -7.11
C TYR A 30 -6.16 -4.06 -6.26
N SER A 31 -7.47 -3.95 -6.08
CA SER A 31 -8.20 -4.80 -5.14
C SER A 31 -8.07 -6.29 -5.41
N THR A 32 -7.93 -6.70 -6.68
CA THR A 32 -7.78 -8.11 -7.00
C THR A 32 -6.50 -8.73 -6.45
N PHE A 33 -5.50 -7.91 -6.16
CA PHE A 33 -4.21 -8.38 -5.63
C PHE A 33 -4.14 -8.27 -4.11
N ILE A 34 -5.10 -7.58 -3.48
CA ILE A 34 -5.05 -7.31 -2.06
C ILE A 34 -5.67 -8.46 -1.29
N VAL A 35 -4.88 -9.07 -0.40
CA VAL A 35 -5.34 -10.13 0.50
C VAL A 35 -6.08 -9.53 1.67
N GLY A 36 -5.58 -8.41 2.18
CA GLY A 36 -6.22 -7.72 3.29
C GLY A 36 -5.53 -6.40 3.54
N ARG A 37 -6.19 -5.54 4.30
CA ARG A 37 -5.61 -4.26 4.68
C ARG A 37 -6.13 -3.86 6.04
N MET A 38 -5.33 -3.07 6.76
CA MET A 38 -5.70 -2.56 8.07
C MET A 38 -5.25 -1.11 8.16
N GLY A 39 -6.16 -0.25 8.60
CA GLY A 39 -5.85 1.16 8.79
C GLY A 39 -5.96 1.53 10.26
N ILE A 40 -5.01 2.31 10.74
CA ILE A 40 -4.98 2.77 12.12
C ILE A 40 -4.84 4.29 12.10
N PRO A 41 -5.93 5.03 12.42
CA PRO A 41 -5.80 6.47 12.58
C PRO A 41 -5.12 6.75 13.92
N TYR A 42 -4.09 7.60 13.88
CA TYR A 42 -3.36 7.95 15.09
C TYR A 42 -3.47 9.46 15.30
N HIS A 43 -4.53 9.85 15.93
CA HIS A 43 -4.91 11.26 16.06
C HIS A 43 -3.88 12.09 16.82
N SER A 44 -3.20 11.47 17.81
CA SER A 44 -2.20 12.17 18.63
C SER A 44 -1.07 12.77 17.78
N ARG A 45 -0.77 12.16 16.66
CA ARG A 45 0.30 12.62 15.77
C ARG A 45 -0.24 13.15 14.45
N GLY A 46 -1.55 13.15 14.26
CA GLY A 46 -2.16 13.62 13.03
C GLY A 46 -1.85 12.77 11.81
N VAL A 47 -1.58 11.49 12.01
CA VAL A 47 -1.23 10.58 10.92
C VAL A 47 -2.17 9.39 10.90
N SER A 48 -2.24 8.73 9.75
CA SER A 48 -2.87 7.42 9.62
C SER A 48 -1.83 6.43 9.11
N ILE A 49 -1.90 5.21 9.62
CA ILE A 49 -1.00 4.14 9.19
C ILE A 49 -1.84 3.07 8.51
N ILE A 50 -1.43 2.65 7.32
CA ILE A 50 -2.16 1.62 6.57
C ILE A 50 -1.19 0.50 6.25
N SER A 51 -1.60 -0.73 6.59
CA SER A 51 -0.89 -1.94 6.20
C SER A 51 -1.69 -2.62 5.10
N VAL A 52 -1.03 -2.96 4.00
CA VAL A 52 -1.68 -3.63 2.88
C VAL A 52 -0.92 -4.90 2.56
N VAL A 53 -1.62 -6.02 2.53
CA VAL A 53 -1.01 -7.31 2.18
C VAL A 53 -1.42 -7.66 0.76
N LEU A 54 -0.41 -7.95 -0.07
CA LEU A 54 -0.60 -8.27 -1.48
C LEU A 54 -0.13 -9.68 -1.80
N ASP A 55 -0.84 -10.31 -2.72
CA ASP A 55 -0.36 -11.52 -3.40
C ASP A 55 -0.27 -11.16 -4.88
N ALA A 56 0.93 -10.82 -5.33
CA ALA A 56 1.13 -10.26 -6.66
C ALA A 56 2.57 -10.43 -7.11
N THR A 57 2.81 -10.17 -8.40
CA THR A 57 4.18 -10.14 -8.88
C THR A 57 4.92 -8.94 -8.28
N PRO A 58 6.26 -9.02 -8.18
CA PRO A 58 7.03 -7.87 -7.70
C PRO A 58 6.77 -6.60 -8.51
N GLU A 59 6.56 -6.75 -9.80
CA GLU A 59 6.28 -5.59 -10.66
C GLU A 59 4.98 -4.90 -10.27
N THR A 60 3.94 -5.68 -10.02
CA THR A 60 2.65 -5.13 -9.61
C THR A 60 2.75 -4.47 -8.24
N ALA A 61 3.41 -5.13 -7.29
CA ALA A 61 3.58 -4.58 -5.95
C ALA A 61 4.38 -3.27 -5.99
N SER A 62 5.44 -3.23 -6.78
CA SER A 62 6.26 -2.03 -6.93
C SER A 62 5.47 -0.89 -7.59
N ALA A 63 4.62 -1.22 -8.56
CA ALA A 63 3.80 -0.21 -9.21
C ALA A 63 2.83 0.44 -8.22
N LEU A 64 2.21 -0.38 -7.37
CA LEU A 64 1.30 0.15 -6.35
C LEU A 64 2.04 1.04 -5.37
N ALA A 65 3.20 0.57 -4.88
CA ALA A 65 3.99 1.35 -3.94
C ALA A 65 4.43 2.68 -4.55
N ALA A 66 4.80 2.68 -5.83
CA ALA A 66 5.21 3.90 -6.52
C ALA A 66 4.05 4.88 -6.66
N GLU A 67 2.86 4.38 -6.98
CA GLU A 67 1.69 5.26 -7.11
C GLU A 67 1.34 5.90 -5.78
N LEU A 68 1.37 5.13 -4.69
CA LEU A 68 1.07 5.68 -3.36
C LEU A 68 2.13 6.68 -2.93
N GLY A 69 3.39 6.38 -3.21
CA GLY A 69 4.48 7.25 -2.80
C GLY A 69 4.54 8.58 -3.54
N LYS A 70 3.83 8.72 -4.66
CA LYS A 70 3.77 9.99 -5.39
C LYS A 70 2.80 10.99 -4.76
N ILE A 71 1.94 10.53 -3.87
CA ILE A 71 0.95 11.41 -3.26
C ILE A 71 1.63 12.26 -2.19
N ALA A 72 1.39 13.57 -2.21
CA ALA A 72 1.96 14.46 -1.20
C ALA A 72 1.50 14.04 0.19
N GLY A 73 2.43 13.99 1.14
CA GLY A 73 2.14 13.61 2.51
C GLY A 73 2.00 12.11 2.74
N VAL A 74 2.40 11.29 1.76
CA VAL A 74 2.30 9.83 1.86
C VAL A 74 3.67 9.21 1.70
N SER A 75 4.04 8.36 2.67
CA SER A 75 5.26 7.57 2.63
C SER A 75 4.89 6.10 2.50
N CYS A 76 5.59 5.37 1.65
CA CYS A 76 5.27 3.97 1.40
C CYS A 76 6.54 3.15 1.25
N ASN A 77 6.59 2.02 1.94
CA ASN A 77 7.67 1.06 1.79
C ASN A 77 7.08 -0.33 1.64
N ILE A 78 7.88 -1.24 1.10
CA ILE A 78 7.43 -2.58 0.77
C ILE A 78 8.41 -3.61 1.29
N VAL A 79 7.87 -4.69 1.83
CA VAL A 79 8.64 -5.87 2.24
C VAL A 79 8.02 -7.05 1.51
N SER A 80 8.84 -7.81 0.80
CA SER A 80 8.36 -8.97 0.05
C SER A 80 8.96 -10.25 0.60
N ALA A 81 8.17 -11.31 0.55
CA ALA A 81 8.65 -12.63 0.89
C ALA A 81 9.79 -13.02 -0.06
N LYS A 82 10.71 -13.83 0.43
CA LYS A 82 11.89 -14.20 -0.35
C LYS A 82 11.60 -15.21 -1.46
N ASN A 83 10.49 -15.92 -1.33
CA ASN A 83 10.08 -16.86 -2.38
C ASN A 83 8.58 -16.96 -2.51
#